data_e1245f2b33388b15045e7fb2e0567145
#
_entry.id   e1245f2b33388b15045e7fb2e0567145
#
_cell.length_a   1.000
_cell.length_b   1.000
_cell.length_c   1.000
_cell.angle_alpha   90.00
_cell.angle_beta   90.00
_cell.angle_gamma   90.00
#
_symmetry.space_group_name_H-M   'P 1'
#
loop_
_entity.id
_entity.type
_entity.pdbx_description
1 polymer ?
#
loop_
_entity_poly.entity_id
_entity_poly.type
_entity_poly.pdbx_seq_one_letter_code
_entity_poly.pdbx_strand_id
1 'polypeptide(L)'
;MPVLHASTNCGIGLGFNRMKGEVVFLYAFDVANEIISSRVHEILSAKPFPFEIRMDRTLPKDMPLYKPLAIEPPPLAASLHGAPVQPLIRIYDVGVVTVMMRAAFAAAAPGELMRFHNPQLESGLTLDAVALDFCAKVCDGLKDSLVGRTEFPPPPEAYTVFCLTDLDGAKDANAWLAEQRRDVAGLLTETAAEKLSEPQVNEVLRIQRSFENSDLVVIDWDAALVVDLTGYVDDVLYALELANLQLEEFRMMDQRLDKYLDRAYNDLERRPMPLFGAANKTLQHLRRFRVDVAKLTDEVTHITKFFGDWYLARVYLGARDRFYLDQWRASVEQRLAQLDKLYSVVHAEVNEQRMLWLEIIIVIFFALDLMILLCVKR
;
A
#
# COMPACT_ATOMS: atom_id res chain seq x y z
N MET A 1 -67.36 33.35 -26.91
CA MET A 1 -66.36 33.19 -25.87
C MET A 1 -65.45 32.04 -26.27
N PRO A 2 -64.15 32.31 -26.61
CA PRO A 2 -63.28 31.27 -27.10
C PRO A 2 -62.55 30.62 -25.94
N VAL A 3 -62.47 29.31 -26.01
CA VAL A 3 -61.70 28.42 -25.11
C VAL A 3 -60.24 28.48 -25.53
N LEU A 4 -59.36 28.87 -24.59
CA LEU A 4 -57.89 28.85 -24.73
C LEU A 4 -57.41 27.40 -24.64
N HIS A 5 -56.82 26.90 -25.72
CA HIS A 5 -56.01 25.71 -25.73
C HIS A 5 -54.63 26.01 -25.07
N ALA A 6 -54.39 25.41 -23.90
CA ALA A 6 -53.08 25.31 -23.29
C ALA A 6 -52.27 24.26 -24.07
N SER A 7 -51.27 24.69 -24.82
CA SER A 7 -50.29 23.83 -25.43
C SER A 7 -49.34 23.32 -24.35
N THR A 8 -49.51 22.05 -23.97
CA THR A 8 -48.53 21.30 -23.16
C THR A 8 -47.26 21.10 -24.01
N ASN A 9 -46.25 21.88 -23.72
CA ASN A 9 -44.89 21.66 -24.25
C ASN A 9 -44.37 20.40 -23.59
N CYS A 10 -44.45 19.27 -24.29
CA CYS A 10 -43.79 18.03 -23.98
C CYS A 10 -42.28 18.22 -24.29
N GLY A 11 -41.56 18.72 -23.31
CA GLY A 11 -40.11 18.73 -23.37
C GLY A 11 -39.60 17.27 -23.45
N ILE A 12 -39.25 16.83 -24.64
CA ILE A 12 -38.47 15.63 -24.87
C ILE A 12 -37.11 15.91 -24.21
N GLY A 13 -36.99 15.55 -22.93
CA GLY A 13 -35.71 15.41 -22.29
C GLY A 13 -34.94 14.34 -23.07
N LEU A 14 -34.01 14.78 -23.92
CA LEU A 14 -32.92 13.93 -24.41
C LEU A 14 -32.20 13.42 -23.16
N GLY A 15 -32.60 12.25 -22.66
CA GLY A 15 -31.83 11.52 -21.68
C GLY A 15 -30.50 11.20 -22.32
N PHE A 16 -29.52 12.05 -22.05
CA PHE A 16 -28.14 11.66 -22.34
C PHE A 16 -27.89 10.37 -21.54
N ASN A 17 -27.78 9.31 -22.26
CA ASN A 17 -27.32 8.04 -21.75
C ASN A 17 -25.99 8.31 -21.04
N ARG A 18 -25.80 7.85 -19.83
CA ARG A 18 -24.59 8.08 -19.01
C ARG A 18 -24.15 6.80 -18.37
N MET A 19 -22.86 6.54 -18.50
CA MET A 19 -22.20 5.55 -17.68
C MET A 19 -22.34 5.94 -16.21
N LYS A 20 -22.54 4.95 -15.33
CA LYS A 20 -22.65 5.16 -13.89
C LYS A 20 -21.64 4.28 -13.16
N GLY A 21 -21.21 4.78 -12.03
CA GLY A 21 -20.28 4.08 -11.19
C GLY A 21 -19.80 4.91 -10.03
N GLU A 22 -18.66 4.57 -9.53
CA GLU A 22 -17.97 5.29 -8.46
C GLU A 22 -16.46 5.37 -8.73
N VAL A 23 -15.84 6.41 -8.25
CA VAL A 23 -14.39 6.49 -8.14
C VAL A 23 -14.01 6.14 -6.71
N VAL A 24 -12.98 5.32 -6.59
CA VAL A 24 -12.45 4.84 -5.32
C VAL A 24 -10.99 5.26 -5.23
N PHE A 25 -10.66 6.02 -4.19
CA PHE A 25 -9.31 6.46 -3.88
C PHE A 25 -8.78 5.59 -2.75
N LEU A 26 -7.69 4.89 -2.99
CA LEU A 26 -7.00 4.02 -2.05
C LEU A 26 -5.73 4.71 -1.57
N TYR A 27 -5.53 4.77 -0.27
CA TYR A 27 -4.32 5.30 0.34
C TYR A 27 -3.78 4.27 1.34
N ALA A 28 -2.55 3.84 1.18
CA ALA A 28 -1.88 2.93 2.10
C ALA A 28 -0.78 3.68 2.88
N PHE A 29 -0.72 3.47 4.19
CA PHE A 29 0.24 4.09 5.11
C PHE A 29 0.92 3.01 5.96
N ASP A 30 2.23 2.87 5.86
CA ASP A 30 3.03 2.07 6.81
C ASP A 30 3.25 2.89 8.09
N VAL A 31 2.53 2.58 9.14
CA VAL A 31 2.53 3.35 10.40
C VAL A 31 3.32 2.70 11.53
N ALA A 32 3.60 1.40 11.45
CA ALA A 32 4.32 0.64 12.47
C ALA A 32 4.88 -0.66 11.90
N ASN A 33 5.68 -1.39 12.67
CA ASN A 33 6.11 -2.74 12.30
C ASN A 33 5.00 -3.79 12.54
N GLU A 34 4.07 -3.52 13.48
CA GLU A 34 2.97 -4.41 13.84
C GLU A 34 1.87 -3.62 14.56
N ILE A 35 0.62 -3.97 14.35
CA ILE A 35 -0.54 -3.47 15.10
C ILE A 35 -1.19 -4.64 15.82
N ILE A 36 -1.30 -4.54 17.15
CA ILE A 36 -1.93 -5.58 17.97
C ILE A 36 -3.44 -5.36 17.96
N SER A 37 -4.14 -6.00 17.03
CA SER A 37 -5.60 -5.82 16.80
C SER A 37 -6.44 -6.12 18.03
N SER A 38 -6.03 -7.06 18.91
CA SER A 38 -6.75 -7.36 20.16
C SER A 38 -6.79 -6.20 21.16
N ARG A 39 -5.97 -5.16 20.98
CA ARG A 39 -5.93 -3.94 21.81
C ARG A 39 -6.64 -2.76 21.17
N VAL A 40 -7.19 -2.94 19.99
CA VAL A 40 -7.88 -1.86 19.28
C VAL A 40 -9.27 -1.69 19.85
N HIS A 41 -9.57 -0.48 20.31
CA HIS A 41 -10.86 -0.10 20.87
C HIS A 41 -11.60 0.85 19.89
N GLU A 42 -12.51 1.65 20.42
CA GLU A 42 -13.22 2.66 19.63
C GLU A 42 -12.26 3.72 19.07
N ILE A 43 -12.32 3.94 17.76
CA ILE A 43 -11.51 4.94 17.04
C ILE A 43 -12.45 5.76 16.16
N LEU A 44 -12.24 7.07 16.08
CA LEU A 44 -13.08 7.99 15.32
C LEU A 44 -14.58 7.91 15.70
N SER A 45 -14.87 7.64 16.97
CA SER A 45 -16.24 7.43 17.48
C SER A 45 -16.98 6.27 16.79
N ALA A 46 -16.24 5.34 16.20
CA ALA A 46 -16.75 4.12 15.60
C ALA A 46 -16.09 2.88 16.21
N LYS A 47 -16.87 1.81 16.38
CA LYS A 47 -16.35 0.54 16.87
C LYS A 47 -15.77 -0.25 15.69
N PRO A 48 -14.49 -0.63 15.74
CA PRO A 48 -13.91 -1.48 14.72
C PRO A 48 -14.60 -2.83 14.64
N PHE A 49 -14.76 -3.36 13.45
CA PHE A 49 -15.32 -4.69 13.19
C PHE A 49 -14.38 -5.50 12.31
N PRO A 50 -14.34 -6.85 12.46
CA PRO A 50 -13.57 -7.69 11.56
C PRO A 50 -14.11 -7.56 10.14
N PHE A 51 -13.23 -7.24 9.20
CA PHE A 51 -13.57 -7.25 7.78
C PHE A 51 -13.23 -8.62 7.22
N GLU A 52 -14.20 -9.28 6.62
CA GLU A 52 -14.04 -10.57 5.97
C GLU A 52 -14.59 -10.49 4.56
N ILE A 53 -13.82 -10.97 3.61
CA ILE A 53 -14.31 -11.19 2.25
C ILE A 53 -15.15 -12.46 2.24
N ARG A 54 -16.24 -12.45 1.52
CA ARG A 54 -17.07 -13.65 1.30
C ARG A 54 -16.32 -14.60 0.38
N MET A 55 -15.54 -15.50 0.96
CA MET A 55 -14.86 -16.56 0.22
C MET A 55 -15.61 -17.88 0.41
N ASP A 56 -15.87 -18.58 -0.68
CA ASP A 56 -16.53 -19.90 -0.68
C ASP A 56 -15.67 -21.02 -0.08
N ARG A 57 -14.40 -20.76 0.26
CA ARG A 57 -13.46 -21.77 0.76
C ARG A 57 -12.81 -21.32 2.06
N THR A 58 -12.65 -22.26 2.99
CA THR A 58 -11.87 -22.08 4.21
C THR A 58 -10.41 -21.79 3.88
N LEU A 59 -9.89 -20.69 4.40
CA LEU A 59 -8.49 -20.30 4.26
C LEU A 59 -7.56 -21.34 4.91
N PRO A 60 -6.48 -21.78 4.24
CA PRO A 60 -5.56 -22.79 4.78
C PRO A 60 -4.68 -22.29 5.92
N LYS A 61 -4.55 -20.98 6.14
CA LYS A 61 -3.78 -20.32 7.22
C LYS A 61 -4.49 -19.05 7.67
N ASP A 62 -4.37 -18.70 8.94
CA ASP A 62 -4.63 -17.34 9.43
C ASP A 62 -3.53 -16.41 8.91
N MET A 63 -3.88 -15.52 8.00
CA MET A 63 -2.98 -14.47 7.53
C MET A 63 -3.49 -13.11 7.98
N PRO A 64 -2.64 -12.29 8.62
CA PRO A 64 -3.04 -10.96 9.12
C PRO A 64 -3.61 -10.04 8.05
N LEU A 65 -3.13 -10.16 6.81
CA LEU A 65 -3.62 -9.38 5.66
C LEU A 65 -5.09 -9.64 5.31
N TYR A 66 -5.64 -10.82 5.66
CA TYR A 66 -7.02 -11.18 5.29
C TYR A 66 -8.07 -10.88 6.34
N LYS A 67 -7.64 -10.42 7.52
CA LYS A 67 -8.54 -10.13 8.64
C LYS A 67 -8.30 -8.73 9.21
N PRO A 68 -8.30 -7.67 8.37
CA PRO A 68 -8.15 -6.33 8.90
C PRO A 68 -9.34 -5.95 9.76
N LEU A 69 -9.12 -5.06 10.70
CA LEU A 69 -10.20 -4.36 11.37
C LEU A 69 -10.66 -3.22 10.48
N ALA A 70 -11.96 -3.11 10.26
CA ALA A 70 -12.56 -2.04 9.48
C ALA A 70 -13.27 -1.02 10.38
N ILE A 71 -13.23 0.23 9.95
CA ILE A 71 -13.94 1.35 10.57
C ILE A 71 -14.63 2.11 9.44
N GLU A 72 -15.93 2.38 9.60
CA GLU A 72 -16.72 3.21 8.69
C GLU A 72 -17.03 4.54 9.36
N PRO A 73 -16.20 5.58 9.15
CA PRO A 73 -16.54 6.93 9.61
C PRO A 73 -17.76 7.47 8.85
N PRO A 74 -18.46 8.49 9.40
CA PRO A 74 -19.53 9.13 8.65
C PRO A 74 -19.02 9.75 7.35
N PRO A 75 -19.88 9.96 6.34
CA PRO A 75 -19.53 10.65 5.11
C PRO A 75 -18.86 11.99 5.39
N LEU A 76 -17.95 12.41 4.51
CA LEU A 76 -17.28 13.70 4.65
C LEU A 76 -18.34 14.83 4.56
N ALA A 77 -18.10 15.89 5.34
CA ALA A 77 -18.99 17.05 5.34
C ALA A 77 -18.99 17.82 3.99
N ALA A 78 -17.87 17.76 3.26
CA ALA A 78 -17.72 18.38 1.95
C ALA A 78 -17.83 17.32 0.85
N SER A 79 -18.50 17.65 -0.26
CA SER A 79 -18.65 16.79 -1.43
C SER A 79 -17.48 16.89 -2.40
N LEU A 80 -17.34 15.89 -3.25
CA LEU A 80 -16.44 15.84 -4.38
C LEU A 80 -17.26 15.92 -5.66
N HIS A 81 -17.16 17.02 -6.41
CA HIS A 81 -17.96 17.28 -7.62
C HIS A 81 -19.46 17.05 -7.41
N GLY A 82 -20.01 17.48 -6.26
CA GLY A 82 -21.41 17.31 -5.89
C GLY A 82 -21.82 15.95 -5.36
N ALA A 83 -20.89 14.97 -5.31
CA ALA A 83 -21.14 13.66 -4.73
C ALA A 83 -20.64 13.57 -3.27
N PRO A 84 -21.39 12.93 -2.35
CA PRO A 84 -20.87 12.65 -1.02
C PRO A 84 -19.70 11.68 -1.10
N VAL A 85 -18.70 11.87 -0.23
CA VAL A 85 -17.54 10.99 -0.14
C VAL A 85 -17.68 10.11 1.10
N GLN A 86 -17.68 8.79 0.89
CA GLN A 86 -17.79 7.79 1.95
C GLN A 86 -16.40 7.22 2.26
N PRO A 87 -15.86 7.44 3.47
CA PRO A 87 -14.60 6.83 3.89
C PRO A 87 -14.81 5.43 4.46
N LEU A 88 -13.83 4.56 4.22
CA LEU A 88 -13.67 3.27 4.86
C LEU A 88 -12.19 3.12 5.24
N ILE A 89 -11.91 2.79 6.49
CA ILE A 89 -10.54 2.63 6.98
C ILE A 89 -10.35 1.17 7.36
N ARG A 90 -9.23 0.59 6.94
CA ARG A 90 -8.83 -0.75 7.35
C ARG A 90 -7.48 -0.71 8.07
N ILE A 91 -7.38 -1.49 9.13
CA ILE A 91 -6.21 -1.60 9.99
C ILE A 91 -5.70 -3.03 9.89
N TYR A 92 -4.47 -3.18 9.40
CA TYR A 92 -3.82 -4.46 9.16
C TYR A 92 -2.78 -4.74 10.24
N ASP A 93 -2.74 -5.97 10.75
CA ASP A 93 -1.79 -6.38 11.80
C ASP A 93 -0.32 -6.23 11.38
N VAL A 94 -0.04 -6.24 10.08
CA VAL A 94 1.30 -6.01 9.51
C VAL A 94 1.81 -4.57 9.68
N GLY A 95 1.04 -3.69 10.31
CA GLY A 95 1.48 -2.31 10.60
C GLY A 95 1.00 -1.28 9.59
N VAL A 96 0.07 -1.64 8.71
CA VAL A 96 -0.45 -0.77 7.67
C VAL A 96 -1.88 -0.31 7.99
N VAL A 97 -2.17 0.94 7.72
CA VAL A 97 -3.52 1.51 7.72
C VAL A 97 -3.86 1.91 6.30
N THR A 98 -4.99 1.45 5.78
CA THR A 98 -5.51 1.93 4.50
C THR A 98 -6.72 2.83 4.71
N VAL A 99 -6.81 3.88 3.90
CA VAL A 99 -7.96 4.78 3.84
C VAL A 99 -8.52 4.72 2.43
N MET A 100 -9.73 4.20 2.30
CA MET A 100 -10.49 4.15 1.06
C MET A 100 -11.53 5.26 1.09
N MET A 101 -11.65 6.05 0.02
CA MET A 101 -12.70 7.07 -0.12
C MET A 101 -13.46 6.85 -1.42
N ARG A 102 -14.78 6.77 -1.35
CA ARG A 102 -15.66 6.43 -2.49
C ARG A 102 -16.58 7.60 -2.81
N ALA A 103 -16.70 7.94 -4.09
CA ALA A 103 -17.63 8.96 -4.58
C ALA A 103 -18.33 8.47 -5.85
N ALA A 104 -19.66 8.52 -5.87
CA ALA A 104 -20.45 8.13 -7.03
C ALA A 104 -20.32 9.15 -8.16
N PHE A 105 -20.39 8.68 -9.40
CA PHE A 105 -20.42 9.55 -10.58
C PHE A 105 -21.40 9.07 -11.65
N ALA A 106 -21.74 10.01 -12.55
CA ALA A 106 -22.35 9.74 -13.84
C ALA A 106 -21.63 10.55 -14.90
N ALA A 107 -21.17 9.91 -16.00
CA ALA A 107 -20.37 10.51 -17.06
C ALA A 107 -20.85 10.04 -18.44
N ALA A 108 -20.77 10.91 -19.45
CA ALA A 108 -21.11 10.56 -20.81
C ALA A 108 -19.98 9.80 -21.54
N ALA A 109 -18.73 10.04 -21.14
CA ALA A 109 -17.56 9.38 -21.71
C ALA A 109 -16.46 9.19 -20.65
N PRO A 110 -15.51 8.24 -20.84
CA PRO A 110 -14.40 8.03 -19.89
C PRO A 110 -13.55 9.29 -19.68
N GLY A 111 -13.37 10.14 -20.72
CA GLY A 111 -12.61 11.38 -20.62
C GLY A 111 -13.18 12.40 -19.61
N GLU A 112 -14.49 12.37 -19.30
CA GLU A 112 -15.06 13.23 -18.27
C GLU A 112 -14.60 12.86 -16.85
N LEU A 113 -14.11 11.63 -16.66
CA LEU A 113 -13.60 11.13 -15.37
C LEU A 113 -12.21 11.67 -15.04
N MET A 114 -11.51 12.29 -15.99
CA MET A 114 -10.22 12.95 -15.78
C MET A 114 -10.23 13.97 -14.63
N ARG A 115 -11.39 14.55 -14.33
CA ARG A 115 -11.57 15.49 -13.21
C ARG A 115 -11.29 14.88 -11.83
N PHE A 116 -11.28 13.56 -11.73
CA PHE A 116 -11.04 12.85 -10.46
C PHE A 116 -9.55 12.58 -10.17
N HIS A 117 -8.64 12.85 -11.10
CA HIS A 117 -7.21 12.66 -10.86
C HIS A 117 -6.59 13.70 -9.92
N ASN A 118 -7.19 14.87 -9.81
CA ASN A 118 -6.79 15.85 -8.81
C ASN A 118 -7.97 16.15 -7.88
N PRO A 119 -8.29 15.21 -6.97
CA PRO A 119 -9.54 15.24 -6.22
C PRO A 119 -9.48 16.31 -5.13
N GLN A 120 -10.14 17.45 -5.41
CA GLN A 120 -10.32 18.53 -4.47
C GLN A 120 -11.77 18.62 -4.04
N LEU A 121 -12.01 18.57 -2.72
CA LEU A 121 -13.32 18.77 -2.14
C LEU A 121 -13.81 20.21 -2.34
N GLU A 122 -15.12 20.43 -2.29
CA GLU A 122 -15.70 21.76 -2.37
C GLU A 122 -15.23 22.70 -1.23
N SER A 123 -14.72 22.14 -0.14
CA SER A 123 -14.05 22.89 0.94
C SER A 123 -12.66 23.42 0.57
N GLY A 124 -12.09 23.03 -0.57
CA GLY A 124 -10.73 23.34 -0.98
C GLY A 124 -9.65 22.37 -0.47
N LEU A 125 -10.01 21.39 0.38
CA LEU A 125 -9.08 20.35 0.85
C LEU A 125 -8.89 19.28 -0.24
N THR A 126 -7.66 18.77 -0.39
CA THR A 126 -7.38 17.59 -1.22
C THR A 126 -7.75 16.31 -0.47
N LEU A 127 -8.10 15.25 -1.20
CA LEU A 127 -8.35 13.96 -0.56
C LEU A 127 -7.11 13.36 0.10
N ASP A 128 -5.90 13.64 -0.42
CA ASP A 128 -4.64 13.25 0.22
C ASP A 128 -4.50 13.85 1.63
N ALA A 129 -4.84 15.14 1.79
CA ALA A 129 -4.80 15.80 3.09
C ALA A 129 -5.84 15.20 4.06
N VAL A 130 -7.01 14.80 3.55
CA VAL A 130 -8.05 14.14 4.33
C VAL A 130 -7.62 12.73 4.73
N ALA A 131 -7.01 11.96 3.82
CA ALA A 131 -6.48 10.63 4.10
C ALA A 131 -5.39 10.67 5.17
N LEU A 132 -4.49 11.66 5.09
CA LEU A 132 -3.44 11.87 6.08
C LEU A 132 -4.01 12.23 7.46
N ASP A 133 -5.04 13.08 7.52
CA ASP A 133 -5.73 13.42 8.77
C ASP A 133 -6.42 12.20 9.40
N PHE A 134 -7.08 11.36 8.60
CA PHE A 134 -7.64 10.09 9.07
C PHE A 134 -6.55 9.17 9.61
N CYS A 135 -5.46 8.98 8.87
CA CYS A 135 -4.33 8.17 9.31
C CYS A 135 -3.76 8.67 10.65
N ALA A 136 -3.57 9.99 10.80
CA ALA A 136 -3.07 10.59 12.04
C ALA A 136 -4.00 10.32 13.22
N LYS A 137 -5.31 10.51 13.05
CA LYS A 137 -6.33 10.25 14.08
C LYS A 137 -6.39 8.76 14.46
N VAL A 138 -6.28 7.86 13.48
CA VAL A 138 -6.22 6.42 13.71
C VAL A 138 -4.96 6.06 14.50
N CYS A 139 -3.79 6.57 14.11
CA CYS A 139 -2.54 6.34 14.82
C CYS A 139 -2.58 6.86 16.27
N ASP A 140 -3.28 7.97 16.50
CA ASP A 140 -3.47 8.50 17.86
C ASP A 140 -4.39 7.60 18.69
N GLY A 141 -5.42 7.02 18.11
CA GLY A 141 -6.26 6.02 18.75
C GLY A 141 -5.58 4.67 18.99
N LEU A 142 -4.57 4.35 18.19
CA LEU A 142 -3.83 3.08 18.23
C LEU A 142 -2.58 3.11 19.13
N LYS A 143 -2.28 4.20 19.84
CA LYS A 143 -1.00 4.41 20.56
C LYS A 143 -0.46 3.20 21.31
N ASP A 144 -1.34 2.52 22.06
CA ASP A 144 -0.98 1.36 22.90
C ASP A 144 -0.94 0.03 22.12
N SER A 145 -1.36 0.06 20.87
CA SER A 145 -1.43 -1.11 19.99
C SER A 145 -0.29 -1.15 18.97
N LEU A 146 0.43 -0.02 18.77
CA LEU A 146 1.51 0.09 17.77
C LEU A 146 2.83 -0.45 18.32
N VAL A 147 3.46 -1.35 17.60
CA VAL A 147 4.80 -1.85 17.86
C VAL A 147 5.77 -1.31 16.82
N GLY A 148 6.79 -0.56 17.27
CA GLY A 148 7.78 0.03 16.36
C GLY A 148 7.18 1.13 15.48
N ARG A 149 6.47 2.07 16.09
CA ARG A 149 5.82 3.20 15.39
C ARG A 149 6.81 3.94 14.50
N THR A 150 6.40 4.24 13.29
CA THR A 150 7.10 5.16 12.37
C THR A 150 6.95 6.59 12.89
N GLU A 151 8.05 7.36 12.96
CA GLU A 151 8.06 8.71 13.56
C GLU A 151 7.13 9.69 12.84
N PHE A 152 6.95 9.52 11.53
CA PHE A 152 5.97 10.25 10.70
C PHE A 152 5.45 9.31 9.64
N PRO A 153 4.13 9.21 9.41
CA PRO A 153 3.64 8.49 8.25
C PRO A 153 4.21 9.16 7.00
N PRO A 154 4.88 8.39 6.12
CA PRO A 154 5.33 8.91 4.83
C PRO A 154 4.12 9.36 4.00
N PRO A 155 4.34 10.09 2.88
CA PRO A 155 3.27 10.28 1.91
C PRO A 155 2.71 8.90 1.53
N PRO A 156 1.36 8.74 1.48
CA PRO A 156 0.75 7.46 1.20
C PRO A 156 1.08 6.96 -0.20
N GLU A 157 1.08 5.64 -0.38
CA GLU A 157 0.88 5.08 -1.70
C GLU A 157 -0.58 5.29 -2.09
N ALA A 158 -0.82 6.14 -3.09
CA ALA A 158 -2.15 6.48 -3.57
C ALA A 158 -2.46 5.71 -4.87
N TYR A 159 -3.67 5.18 -4.97
CA TYR A 159 -4.13 4.48 -6.16
C TYR A 159 -5.59 4.81 -6.44
N THR A 160 -5.93 5.11 -7.69
CA THR A 160 -7.30 5.48 -8.07
C THR A 160 -7.96 4.36 -8.86
N VAL A 161 -9.18 3.97 -8.47
CA VAL A 161 -9.94 2.95 -9.18
C VAL A 161 -11.26 3.53 -9.69
N PHE A 162 -11.46 3.50 -11.00
CA PHE A 162 -12.72 3.87 -11.64
C PHE A 162 -13.59 2.63 -11.78
N CYS A 163 -14.66 2.53 -11.01
CA CYS A 163 -15.59 1.41 -11.01
C CYS A 163 -16.85 1.78 -11.83
N LEU A 164 -17.12 1.04 -12.90
CA LEU A 164 -18.30 1.21 -13.75
C LEU A 164 -19.27 0.07 -13.50
N THR A 165 -20.49 0.40 -13.12
CA THR A 165 -21.59 -0.58 -12.92
C THR A 165 -22.63 -0.49 -14.01
N ASP A 166 -22.61 0.55 -14.84
CA ASP A 166 -23.49 0.72 -15.98
C ASP A 166 -22.73 1.39 -17.13
N LEU A 167 -22.71 0.76 -18.28
CA LEU A 167 -22.02 1.20 -19.50
C LEU A 167 -23.01 1.76 -20.54
N ASP A 168 -24.01 2.49 -20.09
CA ASP A 168 -25.01 3.07 -21.00
C ASP A 168 -25.79 2.00 -21.79
N GLY A 169 -26.13 0.90 -21.12
CA GLY A 169 -26.87 -0.22 -21.71
C GLY A 169 -25.99 -1.21 -22.50
N ALA A 170 -24.69 -0.99 -22.68
CA ALA A 170 -23.78 -2.00 -23.20
C ALA A 170 -23.68 -3.17 -22.20
N LYS A 171 -23.77 -4.40 -22.74
CA LYS A 171 -23.74 -5.64 -21.95
C LYS A 171 -22.40 -6.38 -22.03
N ASP A 172 -21.55 -5.99 -22.96
CA ASP A 172 -20.22 -6.56 -23.19
C ASP A 172 -19.16 -5.51 -22.87
N ALA A 173 -18.49 -5.68 -21.74
CA ALA A 173 -17.46 -4.79 -21.25
C ALA A 173 -16.21 -4.82 -22.16
N ASN A 174 -15.89 -5.97 -22.75
CA ASN A 174 -14.74 -6.10 -23.64
C ASN A 174 -14.98 -5.40 -24.99
N ALA A 175 -16.18 -5.54 -25.55
CA ALA A 175 -16.57 -4.81 -26.75
C ALA A 175 -16.59 -3.30 -26.51
N TRP A 176 -17.13 -2.86 -25.40
CA TRP A 176 -17.10 -1.45 -24.98
C TRP A 176 -15.68 -0.92 -24.84
N LEU A 177 -14.76 -1.65 -24.18
CA LEU A 177 -13.36 -1.26 -24.08
C LEU A 177 -12.71 -1.14 -25.46
N ALA A 178 -13.00 -2.05 -26.39
CA ALA A 178 -12.44 -1.98 -27.75
C ALA A 178 -12.80 -0.67 -28.48
N GLU A 179 -13.99 -0.13 -28.24
CA GLU A 179 -14.45 1.16 -28.79
C GLU A 179 -13.85 2.36 -28.04
N GLN A 180 -13.65 2.25 -26.71
CA GLN A 180 -13.19 3.34 -25.84
C GLN A 180 -11.68 3.27 -25.51
N ARG A 181 -10.91 2.48 -26.24
CA ARG A 181 -9.49 2.15 -25.90
C ARG A 181 -8.64 3.37 -25.58
N ARG A 182 -8.68 4.40 -26.42
CA ARG A 182 -7.86 5.59 -26.26
C ARG A 182 -8.28 6.43 -25.08
N ASP A 183 -9.59 6.59 -24.89
CA ASP A 183 -10.14 7.39 -23.79
C ASP A 183 -9.87 6.71 -22.44
N VAL A 184 -9.98 5.38 -22.37
CA VAL A 184 -9.62 4.61 -21.17
C VAL A 184 -8.11 4.69 -20.91
N ALA A 185 -7.27 4.53 -21.93
CA ALA A 185 -5.83 4.69 -21.75
C ALA A 185 -5.46 6.11 -21.30
N GLY A 186 -6.12 7.12 -21.87
CA GLY A 186 -5.96 8.52 -21.46
C GLY A 186 -6.36 8.72 -19.98
N LEU A 187 -7.51 8.16 -19.59
CA LEU A 187 -7.98 8.22 -18.21
C LEU A 187 -6.97 7.59 -17.24
N LEU A 188 -6.46 6.40 -17.52
CA LEU A 188 -5.54 5.69 -16.62
C LEU A 188 -4.14 6.33 -16.53
N THR A 189 -3.73 7.11 -17.53
CA THR A 189 -2.42 7.81 -17.57
C THR A 189 -2.50 9.31 -17.32
N GLU A 190 -3.65 9.82 -16.93
CA GLU A 190 -3.88 11.28 -16.75
C GLU A 190 -3.48 12.12 -17.99
N THR A 191 -3.60 11.52 -19.16
CA THR A 191 -3.14 12.13 -20.41
C THR A 191 -4.29 12.22 -21.40
N ALA A 192 -4.41 13.38 -22.10
CA ALA A 192 -5.43 13.53 -23.14
C ALA A 192 -5.25 12.44 -24.22
N ALA A 193 -6.35 11.76 -24.57
CA ALA A 193 -6.35 10.57 -25.46
C ALA A 193 -5.65 10.80 -26.78
N GLU A 194 -5.76 12.03 -27.35
CA GLU A 194 -5.17 12.42 -28.64
C GLU A 194 -3.63 12.48 -28.59
N LYS A 195 -3.04 12.64 -27.40
CA LYS A 195 -1.59 12.72 -27.22
C LYS A 195 -0.93 11.35 -27.12
N LEU A 196 -1.69 10.30 -26.83
CA LEU A 196 -1.14 8.95 -26.69
C LEU A 196 -0.80 8.33 -28.04
N SER A 197 0.38 7.73 -28.13
CA SER A 197 0.75 6.88 -29.26
C SER A 197 0.08 5.51 -29.15
N GLU A 198 -0.11 4.79 -30.27
CA GLU A 198 -0.69 3.43 -30.23
C GLU A 198 0.13 2.44 -29.38
N PRO A 199 1.48 2.44 -29.42
CA PRO A 199 2.25 1.61 -28.50
C PRO A 199 1.96 1.91 -27.02
N GLN A 200 1.78 3.19 -26.65
CA GLN A 200 1.45 3.57 -25.28
C GLN A 200 0.05 3.12 -24.88
N VAL A 201 -0.95 3.27 -25.75
CA VAL A 201 -2.30 2.74 -25.51
C VAL A 201 -2.26 1.22 -25.27
N ASN A 202 -1.50 0.48 -26.10
CA ASN A 202 -1.34 -0.96 -25.95
C ASN A 202 -0.64 -1.32 -24.62
N GLU A 203 0.35 -0.56 -24.18
CA GLU A 203 1.06 -0.80 -22.92
C GLU A 203 0.16 -0.53 -21.71
N VAL A 204 -0.59 0.55 -21.69
CA VAL A 204 -1.55 0.87 -20.63
C VAL A 204 -2.61 -0.23 -20.50
N LEU A 205 -3.14 -0.69 -21.63
CA LEU A 205 -4.18 -1.71 -21.67
C LEU A 205 -3.62 -3.16 -21.64
N ARG A 206 -2.32 -3.36 -21.41
CA ARG A 206 -1.67 -4.68 -21.46
C ARG A 206 -2.19 -5.64 -20.40
N ILE A 207 -2.48 -5.13 -19.22
CA ILE A 207 -2.98 -5.96 -18.12
C ILE A 207 -4.50 -5.83 -18.04
N GLN A 208 -5.18 -6.76 -18.71
CA GLN A 208 -6.63 -6.89 -18.70
C GLN A 208 -7.01 -8.24 -18.10
N ARG A 209 -8.08 -8.26 -17.31
CA ARG A 209 -8.68 -9.48 -16.75
C ARG A 209 -10.19 -9.40 -16.91
N SER A 210 -10.78 -10.46 -17.38
CA SER A 210 -12.22 -10.64 -17.54
C SER A 210 -12.55 -12.11 -17.30
N PHE A 211 -13.65 -12.40 -16.65
CA PHE A 211 -14.18 -13.74 -16.45
C PHE A 211 -15.40 -13.98 -17.35
N GLU A 212 -16.30 -13.00 -17.37
CA GLU A 212 -17.51 -12.99 -18.21
C GLU A 212 -17.48 -11.79 -19.17
N ASN A 213 -18.47 -11.71 -20.07
CA ASN A 213 -18.60 -10.53 -20.94
C ASN A 213 -19.03 -9.26 -20.16
N SER A 214 -19.62 -9.45 -18.99
CA SER A 214 -20.15 -8.39 -18.12
C SER A 214 -19.14 -7.76 -17.19
N ASP A 215 -17.91 -8.33 -17.09
CA ASP A 215 -16.84 -7.87 -16.23
C ASP A 215 -15.54 -7.60 -16.97
N LEU A 216 -14.77 -6.64 -16.47
CA LEU A 216 -13.47 -6.30 -17.01
C LEU A 216 -12.65 -5.52 -15.96
N VAL A 217 -11.40 -5.87 -15.81
CA VAL A 217 -10.43 -5.09 -15.01
C VAL A 217 -9.24 -4.73 -15.89
N VAL A 218 -8.91 -3.45 -15.96
CA VAL A 218 -7.69 -2.92 -16.59
C VAL A 218 -6.85 -2.28 -15.51
N ILE A 219 -5.59 -2.69 -15.40
CA ILE A 219 -4.70 -2.27 -14.32
C ILE A 219 -3.52 -1.52 -14.91
N ASP A 220 -3.37 -0.25 -14.52
CA ASP A 220 -2.20 0.56 -14.83
C ASP A 220 -1.45 0.95 -13.55
N TRP A 221 -0.40 1.76 -13.67
CA TRP A 221 0.53 2.10 -12.59
C TRP A 221 -0.14 2.89 -11.45
N ASP A 222 -0.83 3.98 -11.76
CA ASP A 222 -1.43 4.88 -10.78
C ASP A 222 -2.96 4.73 -10.68
N ALA A 223 -3.56 4.02 -11.63
CA ALA A 223 -5.01 3.85 -11.69
C ALA A 223 -5.45 2.52 -12.30
N ALA A 224 -6.68 2.10 -11.98
CA ALA A 224 -7.36 0.97 -12.61
C ALA A 224 -8.76 1.36 -13.07
N LEU A 225 -9.25 0.63 -14.09
CA LEU A 225 -10.65 0.59 -14.47
C LEU A 225 -11.22 -0.78 -14.10
N VAL A 226 -12.29 -0.78 -13.34
CA VAL A 226 -13.08 -1.97 -13.00
C VAL A 226 -14.47 -1.79 -13.60
N VAL A 227 -14.88 -2.71 -14.46
CA VAL A 227 -16.24 -2.80 -14.95
C VAL A 227 -16.87 -4.05 -14.38
N ASP A 228 -18.00 -3.93 -13.71
CA ASP A 228 -18.79 -5.06 -13.26
C ASP A 228 -20.28 -4.68 -13.32
N LEU A 229 -20.95 -5.15 -14.35
CA LEU A 229 -22.36 -4.85 -14.59
C LEU A 229 -23.30 -5.57 -13.60
N THR A 230 -22.77 -6.52 -12.83
CA THR A 230 -23.49 -7.22 -11.74
C THR A 230 -23.31 -6.52 -10.39
N GLY A 231 -22.36 -5.60 -10.28
CA GLY A 231 -22.10 -4.77 -9.09
C GLY A 231 -21.22 -5.40 -8.01
N TYR A 232 -20.47 -6.46 -8.33
CA TYR A 232 -19.53 -7.13 -7.40
C TYR A 232 -18.13 -6.54 -7.45
N VAL A 233 -18.00 -5.21 -7.33
CA VAL A 233 -16.70 -4.51 -7.42
C VAL A 233 -15.82 -4.65 -6.17
N ASP A 234 -16.42 -4.90 -4.99
CA ASP A 234 -15.72 -4.86 -3.70
C ASP A 234 -14.60 -5.89 -3.58
N ASP A 235 -14.80 -7.09 -4.12
CA ASP A 235 -13.79 -8.16 -4.09
C ASP A 235 -12.58 -7.82 -4.96
N VAL A 236 -12.82 -7.21 -6.13
CA VAL A 236 -11.77 -6.72 -7.03
C VAL A 236 -11.00 -5.57 -6.38
N LEU A 237 -11.72 -4.61 -5.77
CA LEU A 237 -11.13 -3.50 -5.02
C LEU A 237 -10.21 -4.00 -3.92
N TYR A 238 -10.60 -5.03 -3.19
CA TYR A 238 -9.77 -5.62 -2.15
C TYR A 238 -8.48 -6.25 -2.71
N ALA A 239 -8.56 -6.94 -3.83
CA ALA A 239 -7.37 -7.51 -4.47
C ALA A 239 -6.38 -6.41 -4.91
N LEU A 240 -6.89 -5.28 -5.43
CA LEU A 240 -6.08 -4.12 -5.79
C LEU A 240 -5.51 -3.42 -4.56
N GLU A 241 -6.31 -3.26 -3.51
CA GLU A 241 -5.86 -2.68 -2.24
C GLU A 241 -4.72 -3.49 -1.60
N LEU A 242 -4.81 -4.82 -1.61
CA LEU A 242 -3.72 -5.68 -1.11
C LEU A 242 -2.42 -5.49 -1.89
N ALA A 243 -2.50 -5.39 -3.22
CA ALA A 243 -1.32 -5.16 -4.03
C ALA A 243 -0.71 -3.76 -3.76
N ASN A 244 -1.55 -2.73 -3.61
CA ASN A 244 -1.13 -1.38 -3.28
C ASN A 244 -0.49 -1.29 -1.88
N LEU A 245 -1.09 -1.95 -0.89
CA LEU A 245 -0.54 -2.08 0.46
C LEU A 245 0.85 -2.72 0.44
N GLN A 246 1.03 -3.81 -0.30
CA GLN A 246 2.32 -4.49 -0.40
C GLN A 246 3.38 -3.63 -1.11
N LEU A 247 2.98 -2.84 -2.11
CA LEU A 247 3.87 -1.87 -2.74
C LEU A 247 4.39 -0.87 -1.70
N GLU A 248 3.51 -0.32 -0.87
CA GLU A 248 3.89 0.62 0.20
C GLU A 248 4.83 -0.04 1.22
N GLU A 249 4.56 -1.27 1.65
CA GLU A 249 5.45 -2.00 2.56
C GLU A 249 6.86 -2.19 1.97
N PHE A 250 6.97 -2.59 0.69
CA PHE A 250 8.27 -2.72 0.05
C PHE A 250 9.00 -1.38 -0.09
N ARG A 251 8.31 -0.30 -0.45
CA ARG A 251 8.89 1.04 -0.52
C ARG A 251 9.43 1.51 0.82
N MET A 252 8.67 1.27 1.89
CA MET A 252 9.09 1.61 3.24
C MET A 252 10.26 0.75 3.72
N MET A 253 10.28 -0.53 3.39
CA MET A 253 11.43 -1.40 3.67
C MET A 253 12.69 -0.92 2.94
N ASP A 254 12.57 -0.54 1.68
CA ASP A 254 13.68 -0.01 0.89
C ASP A 254 14.24 1.28 1.51
N GLN A 255 13.40 2.23 1.91
CA GLN A 255 13.82 3.44 2.62
C GLN A 255 14.47 3.16 3.99
N ARG A 256 13.97 2.18 4.74
CA ARG A 256 14.58 1.76 6.00
C ARG A 256 15.96 1.15 5.77
N LEU A 257 16.13 0.35 4.70
CA LEU A 257 17.41 -0.21 4.31
C LEU A 257 18.44 0.85 3.93
N ASP A 258 18.03 1.89 3.20
CA ASP A 258 18.92 3.03 2.89
C ASP A 258 19.48 3.66 4.19
N LYS A 259 18.62 3.93 5.17
CA LYS A 259 19.05 4.47 6.46
C LYS A 259 19.98 3.52 7.24
N TYR A 260 19.78 2.20 7.14
CA TYR A 260 20.66 1.22 7.78
C TYR A 260 22.00 1.10 7.05
N LEU A 261 22.02 1.15 5.71
CA LEU A 261 23.22 1.16 4.91
C LEU A 261 24.08 2.39 5.19
N ASP A 262 23.48 3.57 5.23
CA ASP A 262 24.18 4.82 5.58
C ASP A 262 24.81 4.75 6.97
N ARG A 263 24.10 4.20 7.96
CA ARG A 263 24.65 3.98 9.30
C ARG A 263 25.82 2.98 9.28
N ALA A 264 25.69 1.87 8.55
CA ALA A 264 26.73 0.87 8.45
C ALA A 264 28.00 1.43 7.80
N TYR A 265 27.88 2.24 6.75
CA TYR A 265 29.03 2.93 6.14
C TYR A 265 29.68 3.94 7.12
N ASN A 266 28.88 4.72 7.82
CA ASN A 266 29.38 5.65 8.85
C ASN A 266 30.08 4.91 10.01
N ASP A 267 29.58 3.74 10.42
CA ASP A 267 30.21 2.91 11.46
C ASP A 267 31.55 2.33 11.00
N LEU A 268 31.66 1.95 9.72
CA LEU A 268 32.92 1.51 9.11
C LEU A 268 33.99 2.64 9.05
N GLU A 269 33.56 3.86 8.68
CA GLU A 269 34.48 5.00 8.60
C GLU A 269 34.99 5.47 9.97
N ARG A 270 34.18 5.37 11.02
CA ARG A 270 34.47 5.92 12.36
C ARG A 270 35.30 5.05 13.28
N ARG A 271 35.87 3.94 12.83
CA ARG A 271 36.64 2.96 13.65
C ARG A 271 35.98 2.76 15.02
N PRO A 272 35.07 1.81 15.20
CA PRO A 272 34.30 1.64 16.43
C PRO A 272 35.26 1.40 17.63
N MET A 273 35.05 2.16 18.71
CA MET A 273 35.71 1.87 19.98
C MET A 273 35.25 0.52 20.52
N PRO A 274 36.18 -0.40 20.91
CA PRO A 274 35.86 -1.81 21.17
C PRO A 274 34.99 -2.08 22.41
N LEU A 275 34.68 -1.06 23.21
CA LEU A 275 34.13 -1.23 24.57
C LEU A 275 32.62 -1.03 24.72
N PHE A 276 31.87 -0.54 23.76
CA PHE A 276 30.46 -0.23 24.00
C PHE A 276 29.48 -0.72 22.94
N GLY A 277 28.46 -1.39 23.44
CA GLY A 277 27.28 -2.07 22.91
C GLY A 277 26.44 -1.47 21.76
N ALA A 278 26.90 -0.45 21.02
CA ALA A 278 26.16 0.14 19.91
C ALA A 278 25.92 -0.86 18.76
N ALA A 279 26.95 -1.66 18.44
CA ALA A 279 26.85 -2.71 17.41
C ALA A 279 25.78 -3.78 17.73
N ASN A 280 25.56 -4.08 19.01
CA ASN A 280 24.55 -5.07 19.42
C ASN A 280 23.10 -4.59 19.19
N LYS A 281 22.83 -3.30 19.37
CA LYS A 281 21.49 -2.74 19.12
C LYS A 281 21.14 -2.77 17.63
N THR A 282 22.09 -2.37 16.79
CA THR A 282 21.89 -2.36 15.33
C THR A 282 21.65 -3.76 14.79
N LEU A 283 22.39 -4.77 15.31
CA LEU A 283 22.16 -6.18 14.96
C LEU A 283 20.79 -6.71 15.40
N GLN A 284 20.29 -6.29 16.55
CA GLN A 284 18.94 -6.66 16.98
C GLN A 284 17.88 -6.07 16.06
N HIS A 285 18.06 -4.82 15.62
CA HIS A 285 17.17 -4.17 14.65
C HIS A 285 17.20 -4.90 13.29
N LEU A 286 18.39 -5.28 12.81
CA LEU A 286 18.53 -6.05 11.58
C LEU A 286 17.87 -7.44 11.65
N ARG A 287 17.98 -8.12 12.78
CA ARG A 287 17.31 -9.42 12.96
C ARG A 287 15.79 -9.29 12.87
N ARG A 288 15.22 -8.26 13.50
CA ARG A 288 13.78 -7.97 13.40
C ARG A 288 13.39 -7.65 11.97
N PHE A 289 14.13 -6.74 11.34
CA PHE A 289 13.89 -6.35 9.95
C PHE A 289 13.92 -7.54 8.99
N ARG A 290 14.86 -8.50 9.18
CA ARG A 290 14.86 -9.75 8.41
C ARG A 290 13.59 -10.57 8.59
N VAL A 291 13.06 -10.63 9.80
CA VAL A 291 11.80 -11.34 10.05
C VAL A 291 10.66 -10.65 9.33
N ASP A 292 10.62 -9.32 9.33
CA ASP A 292 9.58 -8.54 8.67
C ASP A 292 9.65 -8.73 7.14
N VAL A 293 10.86 -8.65 6.55
CA VAL A 293 11.09 -8.94 5.11
C VAL A 293 10.68 -10.37 4.76
N ALA A 294 11.03 -11.35 5.60
CA ALA A 294 10.69 -12.76 5.36
C ALA A 294 9.18 -12.99 5.41
N LYS A 295 8.47 -12.35 6.36
CA LYS A 295 7.01 -12.43 6.45
C LYS A 295 6.35 -11.86 5.20
N LEU A 296 6.70 -10.63 4.80
CA LEU A 296 6.15 -10.01 3.62
C LEU A 296 6.44 -10.82 2.35
N THR A 297 7.66 -11.34 2.21
CA THR A 297 8.05 -12.21 1.09
C THR A 297 7.19 -13.49 1.03
N ASP A 298 6.93 -14.13 2.18
CA ASP A 298 6.07 -15.32 2.27
C ASP A 298 4.61 -14.97 1.90
N GLU A 299 4.11 -13.84 2.37
CA GLU A 299 2.77 -13.34 2.06
C GLU A 299 2.58 -13.07 0.57
N VAL A 300 3.45 -12.28 -0.05
CA VAL A 300 3.41 -11.98 -1.49
C VAL A 300 3.53 -13.25 -2.35
N THR A 301 4.33 -14.22 -1.90
CA THR A 301 4.53 -15.48 -2.64
C THR A 301 3.31 -16.40 -2.56
N HIS A 302 2.61 -16.39 -1.44
CA HIS A 302 1.54 -17.34 -1.17
C HIS A 302 0.13 -16.77 -1.23
N ILE A 303 -0.01 -15.45 -1.38
CA ILE A 303 -1.31 -14.76 -1.35
C ILE A 303 -2.33 -15.35 -2.33
N THR A 304 -1.90 -15.78 -3.51
CA THR A 304 -2.78 -16.39 -4.51
C THR A 304 -3.42 -17.70 -4.07
N LYS A 305 -2.83 -18.40 -3.09
CA LYS A 305 -3.40 -19.63 -2.50
C LYS A 305 -4.55 -19.33 -1.55
N PHE A 306 -4.69 -18.08 -1.12
CA PHE A 306 -5.67 -17.64 -0.15
C PHE A 306 -6.89 -16.99 -0.81
N PHE A 307 -6.77 -16.48 -2.04
CA PHE A 307 -7.96 -16.16 -2.80
C PHE A 307 -8.71 -17.47 -3.08
N GLY A 308 -9.85 -17.67 -2.44
CA GLY A 308 -10.74 -18.80 -2.72
C GLY A 308 -11.28 -18.79 -4.15
N ASP A 309 -11.27 -17.61 -4.76
CA ASP A 309 -11.65 -17.36 -6.15
C ASP A 309 -10.42 -17.23 -7.05
N TRP A 310 -10.40 -18.03 -8.10
CA TRP A 310 -9.31 -18.03 -9.08
C TRP A 310 -9.25 -16.74 -9.91
N TYR A 311 -10.40 -16.09 -10.15
CA TYR A 311 -10.44 -14.81 -10.86
C TYR A 311 -9.79 -13.68 -10.06
N LEU A 312 -10.13 -13.55 -8.77
CA LEU A 312 -9.49 -12.58 -7.89
C LEU A 312 -7.98 -12.80 -7.77
N ALA A 313 -7.54 -14.06 -7.70
CA ALA A 313 -6.11 -14.38 -7.74
C ALA A 313 -5.44 -13.86 -9.02
N ARG A 314 -6.11 -13.94 -10.18
CA ARG A 314 -5.59 -13.40 -11.46
C ARG A 314 -5.59 -11.88 -11.50
N VAL A 315 -6.58 -11.22 -10.90
CA VAL A 315 -6.59 -9.75 -10.74
C VAL A 315 -5.39 -9.32 -9.90
N TYR A 316 -5.21 -9.92 -8.73
CA TYR A 316 -4.06 -9.65 -7.88
C TYR A 316 -2.72 -9.88 -8.60
N LEU A 317 -2.56 -11.01 -9.33
CA LEU A 317 -1.35 -11.27 -10.11
C LEU A 317 -1.12 -10.21 -11.19
N GLY A 318 -2.18 -9.68 -11.80
CA GLY A 318 -2.10 -8.55 -12.72
C GLY A 318 -1.57 -7.28 -12.04
N ALA A 319 -2.09 -6.94 -10.87
CA ALA A 319 -1.61 -5.79 -10.08
C ALA A 319 -0.16 -5.99 -9.61
N ARG A 320 0.19 -7.18 -9.10
CA ARG A 320 1.56 -7.56 -8.73
C ARG A 320 2.55 -7.36 -9.89
N ASP A 321 2.18 -7.79 -11.11
CA ASP A 321 3.01 -7.60 -12.31
C ASP A 321 3.13 -6.11 -12.66
N ARG A 322 2.04 -5.34 -12.60
CA ARG A 322 2.04 -3.91 -12.92
C ARG A 322 2.83 -3.07 -11.92
N PHE A 323 2.74 -3.37 -10.64
CA PHE A 323 3.45 -2.68 -9.57
C PHE A 323 4.88 -3.17 -9.38
N TYR A 324 5.32 -4.13 -10.20
CA TYR A 324 6.67 -4.71 -10.12
C TYR A 324 7.03 -5.24 -8.72
N LEU A 325 6.06 -5.86 -8.01
CA LEU A 325 6.29 -6.31 -6.62
C LEU A 325 7.42 -7.35 -6.52
N ASP A 326 7.63 -8.18 -7.54
CA ASP A 326 8.75 -9.13 -7.57
C ASP A 326 10.11 -8.44 -7.68
N GLN A 327 10.18 -7.35 -8.45
CA GLN A 327 11.39 -6.53 -8.59
C GLN A 327 11.69 -5.78 -7.28
N TRP A 328 10.66 -5.22 -6.65
CA TRP A 328 10.79 -4.59 -5.33
C TRP A 328 11.30 -5.60 -4.30
N ARG A 329 10.70 -6.79 -4.24
CA ARG A 329 11.15 -7.88 -3.37
C ARG A 329 12.62 -8.21 -3.60
N ALA A 330 13.01 -8.45 -4.86
CA ALA A 330 14.39 -8.79 -5.21
C ALA A 330 15.38 -7.67 -4.80
N SER A 331 14.99 -6.40 -4.97
CA SER A 331 15.79 -5.24 -4.55
C SER A 331 15.98 -5.23 -3.02
N VAL A 332 14.91 -5.39 -2.25
CA VAL A 332 14.96 -5.43 -0.78
C VAL A 332 15.82 -6.59 -0.29
N GLU A 333 15.66 -7.80 -0.83
CA GLU A 333 16.46 -8.97 -0.49
C GLU A 333 17.96 -8.76 -0.81
N GLN A 334 18.28 -8.17 -1.97
CA GLN A 334 19.66 -7.87 -2.37
C GLN A 334 20.30 -6.85 -1.44
N ARG A 335 19.61 -5.76 -1.12
CA ARG A 335 20.11 -4.73 -0.20
C ARG A 335 20.30 -5.27 1.22
N LEU A 336 19.37 -6.10 1.69
CA LEU A 336 19.50 -6.78 2.97
C LEU A 336 20.75 -7.66 3.02
N ALA A 337 21.02 -8.42 1.95
CA ALA A 337 22.24 -9.23 1.85
C ALA A 337 23.54 -8.39 1.81
N GLN A 338 23.50 -7.20 1.18
CA GLN A 338 24.61 -6.24 1.22
C GLN A 338 24.86 -5.73 2.64
N LEU A 339 23.81 -5.34 3.34
CA LEU A 339 23.86 -4.87 4.71
C LEU A 339 24.45 -5.93 5.65
N ASP A 340 24.07 -7.20 5.47
CA ASP A 340 24.64 -8.32 6.21
C ASP A 340 26.14 -8.49 6.02
N LYS A 341 26.61 -8.36 4.78
CA LYS A 341 28.04 -8.42 4.47
C LYS A 341 28.80 -7.28 5.17
N LEU A 342 28.27 -6.05 5.11
CA LEU A 342 28.88 -4.90 5.79
C LEU A 342 28.99 -5.14 7.30
N TYR A 343 27.90 -5.57 7.93
CA TYR A 343 27.95 -5.86 9.38
C TYR A 343 28.84 -7.04 9.74
N SER A 344 29.01 -8.04 8.87
CA SER A 344 29.93 -9.14 9.11
C SER A 344 31.39 -8.63 9.14
N VAL A 345 31.74 -7.67 8.30
CA VAL A 345 33.06 -7.01 8.30
C VAL A 345 33.27 -6.19 9.58
N VAL A 346 32.30 -5.35 9.95
CA VAL A 346 32.36 -4.57 11.21
C VAL A 346 32.55 -5.49 12.42
N HIS A 347 31.85 -6.62 12.46
CA HIS A 347 31.99 -7.59 13.53
C HIS A 347 33.37 -8.26 13.57
N ALA A 348 33.92 -8.60 12.42
CA ALA A 348 35.26 -9.19 12.36
C ALA A 348 36.30 -8.20 12.91
N GLU A 349 36.24 -6.92 12.51
CA GLU A 349 37.15 -5.88 13.01
C GLU A 349 37.00 -5.65 14.52
N VAL A 350 35.78 -5.58 15.04
CA VAL A 350 35.53 -5.40 16.49
C VAL A 350 36.03 -6.59 17.29
N ASN A 351 35.87 -7.82 16.78
CA ASN A 351 36.38 -9.01 17.44
C ASN A 351 37.92 -9.07 17.43
N GLU A 352 38.55 -8.70 16.33
CA GLU A 352 40.01 -8.64 16.21
C GLU A 352 40.57 -7.61 17.21
N GLN A 353 40.00 -6.43 17.30
CA GLN A 353 40.39 -5.42 18.30
C GLN A 353 40.21 -5.90 19.74
N ARG A 354 39.11 -6.62 20.04
CA ARG A 354 38.91 -7.21 21.37
C ARG A 354 39.94 -8.24 21.71
N MET A 355 40.33 -9.09 20.76
CA MET A 355 41.40 -10.06 20.94
C MET A 355 42.72 -9.38 21.27
N LEU A 356 43.10 -8.34 20.50
CA LEU A 356 44.32 -7.55 20.77
C LEU A 356 44.28 -6.91 22.17
N TRP A 357 43.15 -6.35 22.60
CA TRP A 357 43.01 -5.80 23.95
C TRP A 357 43.17 -6.86 25.06
N LEU A 358 42.60 -8.05 24.86
CA LEU A 358 42.77 -9.18 25.78
C LEU A 358 44.22 -9.64 25.86
N GLU A 359 44.93 -9.71 24.73
CA GLU A 359 46.37 -10.02 24.69
C GLU A 359 47.18 -8.98 25.46
N ILE A 360 46.93 -7.69 25.27
CA ILE A 360 47.59 -6.59 25.98
C ILE A 360 47.33 -6.71 27.51
N ILE A 361 46.09 -6.98 27.92
CA ILE A 361 45.77 -7.16 29.33
C ILE A 361 46.50 -8.35 29.93
N ILE A 362 46.56 -9.48 29.22
CA ILE A 362 47.30 -10.66 29.68
C ILE A 362 48.79 -10.35 29.85
N VAL A 363 49.41 -9.67 28.88
CA VAL A 363 50.81 -9.26 28.97
C VAL A 363 51.04 -8.31 30.14
N ILE A 364 50.12 -7.37 30.41
CA ILE A 364 50.21 -6.47 31.56
C ILE A 364 50.15 -7.26 32.89
N PHE A 365 49.21 -8.21 32.99
CA PHE A 365 49.10 -9.06 34.18
C PHE A 365 50.38 -9.91 34.40
N PHE A 366 50.93 -10.46 33.32
CA PHE A 366 52.19 -11.23 33.38
C PHE A 366 53.38 -10.36 33.83
N ALA A 367 53.48 -9.13 33.32
CA ALA A 367 54.48 -8.17 33.73
C ALA A 367 54.33 -7.73 35.19
N LEU A 368 53.09 -7.52 35.67
CA LEU A 368 52.80 -7.23 37.06
C LEU A 368 53.15 -8.39 37.99
N ASP A 369 52.83 -9.61 37.62
CA ASP A 369 53.15 -10.83 38.39
C ASP A 369 54.67 -11.00 38.52
N LEU A 370 55.39 -10.79 37.43
CA LEU A 370 56.87 -10.83 37.43
C LEU A 370 57.49 -9.75 38.31
N MET A 371 56.89 -8.53 38.32
CA MET A 371 57.38 -7.43 39.16
C MET A 371 57.10 -7.70 40.64
N ILE A 372 55.96 -8.27 41.01
CA ILE A 372 55.63 -8.68 42.36
C ILE A 372 56.62 -9.76 42.84
N LEU A 373 56.90 -10.74 41.99
CA LEU A 373 57.83 -11.84 42.32
C LEU A 373 59.25 -11.34 42.57
N LEU A 374 59.70 -10.32 41.82
CA LEU A 374 61.02 -9.68 42.01
C LEU A 374 61.04 -8.81 43.28
N CYS A 375 59.96 -8.14 43.64
CA CYS A 375 59.86 -7.34 44.86
C CYS A 375 59.79 -8.16 46.14
N VAL A 376 59.10 -9.32 46.10
CA VAL A 376 58.99 -10.23 47.26
C VAL A 376 60.26 -11.03 47.55
N LYS A 377 61.16 -11.16 46.54
CA LYS A 377 62.48 -11.85 46.70
C LYS A 377 63.58 -10.93 47.18
N ARG A 378 63.31 -9.67 47.47
CA ARG A 378 64.20 -8.72 48.08
C ARG A 378 63.83 -8.45 49.55
#